data_e9d5375a4cbe4bc0af6da157f1a6d4ca
#
_entry.id   e9d5375a4cbe4bc0af6da157f1a6d4ca
#
_cell.length_a   1.000
_cell.length_b   1.000
_cell.length_c   1.000
_cell.angle_alpha   90.00
_cell.angle_beta   90.00
_cell.angle_gamma   90.00
#
_symmetry.space_group_name_H-M   'P 1'
#
loop_
_entity.id
_entity.type
_entity.pdbx_description
1 polymer ?
#
loop_
_entity_poly.entity_id
_entity_poly.type
_entity_poly.pdbx_seq_one_letter_code
_entity_poly.pdbx_strand_id
1 'polypeptide(L)'
;VERGTDRMVNRNLNDGLPAFLVSNPGLNSGFMIPQYTAAGLMNEIKHLAIPATIDSIPTCAGQEDPVSMAYYASKKAQACVRKLQYVTAIEIYTALQATDFLKPETPSPAIAKVRDFLRQTIPFVDNDRFLYPDIEYIFDRVRDCTLTDLVEEEIGELAF
;
A
#
# COMPACT_ATOMS: atom_id res chain seq x y z
N VAL A 1 6.33 2.30 4.13
CA VAL A 1 5.02 1.76 3.76
C VAL A 1 4.89 0.33 4.28
N GLU A 2 5.56 -0.70 3.73
CA GLU A 2 5.42 -2.10 4.18
C GLU A 2 5.80 -2.30 5.66
N ARG A 3 6.86 -1.66 6.17
CA ARG A 3 7.22 -1.70 7.59
C ARG A 3 6.18 -1.05 8.51
N GLY A 4 5.38 -0.10 8.01
CA GLY A 4 4.23 0.44 8.73
C GLY A 4 3.18 -0.62 8.94
N THR A 5 2.87 -1.40 7.89
CA THR A 5 1.96 -2.54 7.98
C THR A 5 2.45 -3.58 8.99
N ASP A 6 3.73 -3.98 8.93
CA ASP A 6 4.32 -4.93 9.89
C ASP A 6 4.18 -4.43 11.34
N ARG A 7 4.50 -3.16 11.61
CA ARG A 7 4.39 -2.60 12.95
C ARG A 7 2.96 -2.62 13.51
N MET A 8 1.97 -2.42 12.67
CA MET A 8 0.56 -2.42 13.10
C MET A 8 0.03 -3.83 13.40
N VAL A 9 0.44 -4.85 12.63
CA VAL A 9 -0.07 -6.22 12.81
C VAL A 9 0.73 -7.05 13.82
N ASN A 10 1.97 -6.65 14.12
CA ASN A 10 2.87 -7.38 14.98
C ASN A 10 2.65 -7.00 16.45
N ARG A 11 2.07 -7.92 17.23
CA ARG A 11 1.77 -7.73 18.67
C ARG A 11 2.95 -7.24 19.51
N ASN A 12 4.18 -7.48 19.08
CA ASN A 12 5.37 -7.04 19.82
C ASN A 12 5.79 -5.60 19.49
N LEU A 13 5.17 -4.97 18.49
CA LEU A 13 5.53 -3.66 17.95
C LEU A 13 4.34 -2.68 17.87
N ASN A 14 3.11 -3.14 18.10
CA ASN A 14 1.88 -2.38 17.83
C ASN A 14 1.25 -1.71 19.06
N ASP A 15 2.02 -1.60 20.14
CA ASP A 15 1.64 -0.86 21.34
C ASP A 15 0.28 -1.29 21.95
N GLY A 16 0.05 -2.61 22.00
CA GLY A 16 -1.12 -3.19 22.65
C GLY A 16 -2.34 -3.44 21.75
N LEU A 17 -2.25 -3.16 20.46
CA LEU A 17 -3.27 -3.57 19.51
C LEU A 17 -3.36 -5.10 19.41
N PRO A 18 -4.52 -5.69 19.05
CA PRO A 18 -4.63 -7.12 18.81
C PRO A 18 -3.67 -7.57 17.71
N ALA A 19 -3.11 -8.79 17.86
CA ALA A 19 -2.32 -9.39 16.80
C ALA A 19 -3.15 -9.47 15.51
N PHE A 20 -2.55 -9.07 14.39
CA PHE A 20 -3.19 -9.04 13.06
C PHE A 20 -4.49 -8.21 13.00
N LEU A 21 -4.71 -7.32 13.97
CA LEU A 21 -5.84 -6.39 14.03
C LEU A 21 -7.21 -7.09 13.90
N VAL A 22 -7.37 -8.19 14.62
CA VAL A 22 -8.61 -8.96 14.67
C VAL A 22 -8.96 -9.33 16.11
N SER A 23 -10.27 -9.40 16.44
CA SER A 23 -10.73 -9.58 17.81
C SER A 23 -10.34 -10.94 18.42
N ASN A 24 -10.21 -11.99 17.61
CA ASN A 24 -9.87 -13.34 18.05
C ASN A 24 -8.67 -13.88 17.23
N PRO A 25 -7.43 -13.39 17.49
CA PRO A 25 -6.25 -13.88 16.80
C PRO A 25 -6.01 -15.37 17.13
N GLY A 26 -5.66 -16.14 16.12
CA GLY A 26 -5.52 -17.60 16.22
C GLY A 26 -6.75 -18.37 15.73
N LEU A 27 -7.96 -17.85 15.89
CA LEU A 27 -9.15 -18.30 15.18
C LEU A 27 -9.25 -17.62 13.81
N ASN A 28 -8.92 -16.34 13.77
CA ASN A 28 -8.89 -15.51 12.56
C ASN A 28 -7.45 -15.14 12.21
N SER A 29 -7.16 -15.04 10.91
CA SER A 29 -5.89 -14.57 10.36
C SER A 29 -5.81 -13.05 10.25
N GLY A 30 -6.96 -12.37 10.12
CA GLY A 30 -7.05 -10.92 10.02
C GLY A 30 -6.14 -10.33 8.93
N PHE A 31 -5.33 -9.35 9.29
CA PHE A 31 -4.43 -8.66 8.38
C PHE A 31 -3.07 -9.36 8.15
N MET A 32 -2.90 -10.61 8.59
CA MET A 32 -1.71 -11.39 8.29
C MET A 32 -1.51 -11.57 6.78
N ILE A 33 -2.55 -11.94 6.04
CA ILE A 33 -2.46 -12.20 4.60
C ILE A 33 -2.24 -10.90 3.79
N PRO A 34 -2.91 -9.76 4.06
CA PRO A 34 -2.54 -8.47 3.49
C PRO A 34 -1.07 -8.11 3.70
N GLN A 35 -0.50 -8.34 4.89
CA GLN A 35 0.93 -8.12 5.14
C GLN A 35 1.80 -9.00 4.23
N TYR A 36 1.51 -10.30 4.10
CA TYR A 36 2.23 -11.19 3.19
C TYR A 36 2.16 -10.70 1.73
N THR A 37 1.01 -10.21 1.31
CA THR A 37 0.83 -9.63 -0.03
C THR A 37 1.72 -8.39 -0.21
N ALA A 38 1.74 -7.48 0.75
CA ALA A 38 2.60 -6.30 0.72
C ALA A 38 4.09 -6.68 0.66
N ALA A 39 4.51 -7.66 1.46
CA ALA A 39 5.89 -8.17 1.45
C ALA A 39 6.26 -8.79 0.09
N GLY A 40 5.38 -9.58 -0.51
CA GLY A 40 5.55 -10.15 -1.85
C GLY A 40 5.72 -9.07 -2.91
N LEU A 41 4.85 -8.06 -2.93
CA LEU A 41 4.94 -6.92 -3.84
C LEU A 41 6.25 -6.14 -3.68
N MET A 42 6.71 -5.93 -2.44
CA MET A 42 8.00 -5.30 -2.16
C MET A 42 9.18 -6.13 -2.66
N ASN A 43 9.12 -7.46 -2.56
CA ASN A 43 10.12 -8.32 -3.15
C ASN A 43 10.19 -8.19 -4.67
N GLU A 44 9.03 -8.17 -5.34
CA GLU A 44 8.97 -7.95 -6.79
C GLU A 44 9.53 -6.58 -7.20
N ILE A 45 9.22 -5.50 -6.44
CA ILE A 45 9.79 -4.17 -6.67
C ILE A 45 11.32 -4.20 -6.58
N LYS A 46 11.90 -4.90 -5.61
CA LYS A 46 13.36 -5.06 -5.49
C LYS A 46 13.97 -5.74 -6.71
N HIS A 47 13.32 -6.77 -7.24
CA HIS A 47 13.78 -7.43 -8.47
C HIS A 47 13.66 -6.52 -9.71
N LEU A 48 12.59 -5.73 -9.80
CA LEU A 48 12.44 -4.73 -10.86
C LEU A 48 13.47 -3.60 -10.78
N ALA A 49 14.07 -3.35 -9.62
CA ALA A 49 15.08 -2.30 -9.43
C ALA A 49 16.45 -2.60 -10.08
N ILE A 50 16.68 -3.83 -10.58
CA ILE A 50 17.89 -4.15 -11.33
C ILE A 50 17.97 -3.22 -12.56
N PRO A 51 19.08 -2.46 -12.77
CA PRO A 51 19.15 -1.50 -13.86
C PRO A 51 18.99 -2.15 -15.24
N ALA A 52 18.17 -1.57 -16.11
CA ALA A 52 18.06 -2.02 -17.50
C ALA A 52 19.27 -1.57 -18.36
N THR A 53 20.02 -0.60 -17.88
CA THR A 53 21.19 -0.02 -18.56
C THR A 53 22.43 -0.91 -18.49
N ILE A 54 22.40 -2.02 -17.76
CA ILE A 54 23.52 -2.99 -17.71
C ILE A 54 23.60 -3.84 -18.98
N ASP A 55 22.60 -3.79 -19.85
CA ASP A 55 22.52 -4.57 -21.07
C ASP A 55 22.43 -3.67 -22.30
N SER A 56 23.17 -4.00 -23.34
CA SER A 56 23.08 -3.41 -24.66
C SER A 56 23.64 -4.39 -25.69
N ILE A 57 23.07 -4.37 -26.88
CA ILE A 57 23.50 -5.19 -28.01
C ILE A 57 23.57 -4.32 -29.29
N PRO A 58 24.51 -4.59 -30.22
CA PRO A 58 24.50 -3.91 -31.51
C PRO A 58 23.22 -4.23 -32.30
N THR A 59 22.69 -3.22 -32.99
CA THR A 59 21.51 -3.32 -33.87
C THR A 59 21.78 -2.67 -35.23
N CYS A 60 20.81 -2.72 -36.14
CA CYS A 60 20.91 -2.13 -37.48
C CYS A 60 22.16 -2.62 -38.26
N ALA A 61 22.45 -3.93 -38.21
CA ALA A 61 23.62 -4.54 -38.87
C ALA A 61 24.96 -3.88 -38.42
N GLY A 62 25.04 -3.48 -37.15
CA GLY A 62 26.26 -2.88 -36.56
C GLY A 62 26.36 -1.37 -36.75
N GLN A 63 25.33 -0.69 -37.22
CA GLN A 63 25.31 0.77 -37.29
C GLN A 63 25.10 1.43 -35.92
N GLU A 64 24.37 0.72 -35.04
CA GLU A 64 24.15 1.13 -33.64
C GLU A 64 24.91 0.17 -32.73
N ASP A 65 26.02 0.60 -32.18
CA ASP A 65 26.87 -0.21 -31.32
C ASP A 65 26.29 -0.31 -29.90
N PRO A 66 25.96 0.78 -29.17
CA PRO A 66 25.19 0.76 -27.93
C PRO A 66 23.74 1.17 -28.19
N VAL A 67 22.78 0.32 -27.80
CA VAL A 67 21.35 0.63 -27.88
C VAL A 67 20.81 0.93 -26.50
N SER A 68 20.06 2.04 -26.37
CA SER A 68 19.40 2.42 -25.10
C SER A 68 18.28 1.45 -24.76
N MET A 69 18.31 0.90 -23.53
CA MET A 69 17.24 0.08 -22.96
C MET A 69 16.20 0.93 -22.18
N ALA A 70 16.10 2.24 -22.44
CA ALA A 70 15.21 3.18 -21.77
C ALA A 70 13.72 2.78 -21.81
N TYR A 71 13.28 2.19 -22.94
CA TYR A 71 11.91 1.66 -23.06
C TYR A 71 11.60 0.61 -21.98
N TYR A 72 12.51 -0.36 -21.78
CA TYR A 72 12.34 -1.37 -20.77
C TYR A 72 12.46 -0.81 -19.34
N ALA A 73 13.38 0.13 -19.13
CA ALA A 73 13.48 0.86 -17.86
C ALA A 73 12.17 1.57 -17.49
N SER A 74 11.53 2.24 -18.45
CA SER A 74 10.24 2.92 -18.25
C SER A 74 9.12 1.95 -17.90
N LYS A 75 9.06 0.78 -18.54
CA LYS A 75 8.07 -0.27 -18.19
C LYS A 75 8.28 -0.80 -16.77
N LYS A 76 9.52 -1.00 -16.35
CA LYS A 76 9.86 -1.41 -14.98
C LYS A 76 9.44 -0.35 -13.97
N ALA A 77 9.71 0.92 -14.24
CA ALA A 77 9.30 2.03 -13.38
C ALA A 77 7.78 2.08 -13.22
N GLN A 78 7.02 1.97 -14.31
CA GLN A 78 5.56 1.92 -14.28
C GLN A 78 5.04 0.74 -13.43
N ALA A 79 5.65 -0.45 -13.59
CA ALA A 79 5.29 -1.63 -12.81
C ALA A 79 5.59 -1.43 -11.31
N CYS A 80 6.72 -0.79 -10.97
CA CYS A 80 7.06 -0.45 -9.59
C CYS A 80 6.05 0.50 -8.96
N VAL A 81 5.68 1.57 -9.66
CA VAL A 81 4.68 2.54 -9.17
C VAL A 81 3.35 1.86 -8.88
N ARG A 82 2.85 1.04 -9.81
CA ARG A 82 1.59 0.31 -9.60
C ARG A 82 1.65 -0.61 -8.37
N LYS A 83 2.76 -1.35 -8.21
CA LYS A 83 2.94 -2.23 -7.04
C LYS A 83 3.03 -1.43 -5.73
N LEU A 84 3.72 -0.29 -5.76
CA LEU A 84 3.80 0.60 -4.60
C LEU A 84 2.43 1.14 -4.21
N GLN A 85 1.58 1.50 -5.17
CA GLN A 85 0.20 1.92 -4.90
C GLN A 85 -0.60 0.83 -4.17
N TYR A 86 -0.43 -0.45 -4.54
CA TYR A 86 -1.05 -1.57 -3.80
C TYR A 86 -0.50 -1.72 -2.38
N VAL A 87 0.82 -1.61 -2.21
CA VAL A 87 1.43 -1.66 -0.86
C VAL A 87 0.91 -0.51 0.01
N THR A 88 0.78 0.69 -0.57
CA THR A 88 0.18 1.85 0.11
C THR A 88 -1.30 1.61 0.46
N ALA A 89 -2.07 1.03 -0.46
CA ALA A 89 -3.47 0.69 -0.20
C ALA A 89 -3.62 -0.31 0.96
N ILE A 90 -2.75 -1.31 1.03
CA ILE A 90 -2.71 -2.28 2.14
C ILE A 90 -2.34 -1.59 3.45
N GLU A 91 -1.37 -0.67 3.46
CA GLU A 91 -1.01 0.08 4.67
C GLU A 91 -2.17 0.95 5.15
N ILE A 92 -2.84 1.68 4.24
CA ILE A 92 -4.02 2.50 4.55
C ILE A 92 -5.15 1.62 5.12
N TYR A 93 -5.41 0.46 4.52
CA TYR A 93 -6.41 -0.47 5.02
C TYR A 93 -6.08 -1.00 6.41
N THR A 94 -4.82 -1.33 6.65
CA THR A 94 -4.33 -1.78 7.95
C THR A 94 -4.47 -0.67 8.99
N ALA A 95 -4.12 0.58 8.66
CA ALA A 95 -4.29 1.74 9.52
C ALA A 95 -5.77 2.04 9.80
N LEU A 96 -6.64 1.94 8.79
CA LEU A 96 -8.08 2.07 8.95
C LEU A 96 -8.65 1.08 9.97
N GLN A 97 -8.20 -0.17 9.92
CA GLN A 97 -8.60 -1.20 10.88
C GLN A 97 -8.03 -0.91 12.28
N ALA A 98 -6.77 -0.49 12.37
CA ALA A 98 -6.10 -0.19 13.64
C ALA A 98 -6.80 0.95 14.39
N THR A 99 -7.23 2.02 13.68
CA THR A 99 -7.90 3.17 14.31
C THR A 99 -9.20 2.80 15.03
N ASP A 100 -9.88 1.74 14.61
CA ASP A 100 -11.11 1.30 15.29
C ASP A 100 -10.84 0.61 16.62
N PHE A 101 -9.67 0.01 16.81
CA PHE A 101 -9.24 -0.56 18.09
C PHE A 101 -8.73 0.49 19.08
N LEU A 102 -8.41 1.71 18.61
CA LEU A 102 -7.91 2.79 19.46
C LEU A 102 -9.02 3.62 20.11
N LYS A 103 -10.29 3.30 19.90
CA LYS A 103 -11.39 4.03 20.52
C LYS A 103 -11.31 3.92 22.06
N PRO A 104 -11.57 5.01 22.80
CA PRO A 104 -12.21 6.28 22.37
C PRO A 104 -11.30 7.34 21.77
N GLU A 105 -10.02 7.05 21.53
CA GLU A 105 -9.10 7.99 20.90
C GLU A 105 -9.62 8.45 19.54
N THR A 106 -9.46 9.73 19.24
CA THR A 106 -9.86 10.32 17.97
C THR A 106 -8.64 10.77 17.16
N PRO A 107 -8.54 10.41 15.89
CA PRO A 107 -7.46 10.89 15.04
C PRO A 107 -7.63 12.40 14.74
N SER A 108 -6.60 13.04 14.16
CA SER A 108 -6.70 14.40 13.67
C SER A 108 -7.86 14.57 12.68
N PRO A 109 -8.40 15.81 12.50
CA PRO A 109 -9.54 16.03 11.60
C PRO A 109 -9.33 15.48 10.19
N ALA A 110 -8.15 15.69 9.59
CA ALA A 110 -7.84 15.19 8.25
C ALA A 110 -7.87 13.65 8.19
N ILE A 111 -7.29 12.97 9.19
CA ILE A 111 -7.32 11.51 9.24
C ILE A 111 -8.73 10.99 9.54
N ALA A 112 -9.50 11.69 10.39
CA ALA A 112 -10.90 11.34 10.65
C ALA A 112 -11.73 11.40 9.36
N LYS A 113 -11.54 12.43 8.54
CA LYS A 113 -12.23 12.61 7.25
C LYS A 113 -11.95 11.45 6.29
N VAL A 114 -10.68 11.05 6.13
CA VAL A 114 -10.30 9.90 5.29
C VAL A 114 -10.89 8.61 5.86
N ARG A 115 -10.79 8.37 7.18
CA ARG A 115 -11.38 7.20 7.83
C ARG A 115 -12.88 7.12 7.58
N ASP A 116 -13.60 8.19 7.81
CA ASP A 116 -15.05 8.23 7.69
C ASP A 116 -15.50 8.05 6.24
N PHE A 117 -14.76 8.60 5.27
CA PHE A 117 -14.97 8.35 3.85
C PHE A 117 -14.81 6.87 3.50
N LEU A 118 -13.70 6.25 3.91
CA LEU A 118 -13.44 4.83 3.62
C LEU A 118 -14.46 3.90 4.31
N ARG A 119 -14.89 4.23 5.54
CA ARG A 119 -15.86 3.44 6.30
C ARG A 119 -17.28 3.47 5.73
N GLN A 120 -17.59 4.37 4.81
CA GLN A 120 -18.87 4.31 4.07
C GLN A 120 -18.96 3.05 3.18
N THR A 121 -17.83 2.54 2.71
CA THR A 121 -17.76 1.39 1.79
C THR A 121 -17.13 0.16 2.43
N ILE A 122 -16.11 0.35 3.25
CA ILE A 122 -15.29 -0.73 3.82
C ILE A 122 -15.74 -0.98 5.27
N PRO A 123 -16.38 -2.12 5.58
CA PRO A 123 -16.77 -2.45 6.95
C PRO A 123 -15.56 -2.82 7.82
N PHE A 124 -15.72 -2.75 9.14
CA PHE A 124 -14.77 -3.31 10.09
C PHE A 124 -14.61 -4.82 9.88
N VAL A 125 -13.39 -5.32 10.01
CA VAL A 125 -13.09 -6.76 9.87
C VAL A 125 -13.06 -7.39 11.25
N ASP A 126 -14.18 -7.98 11.65
CA ASP A 126 -14.30 -8.73 12.91
C ASP A 126 -13.93 -10.21 12.74
N ASN A 127 -14.26 -10.79 11.60
CA ASN A 127 -13.93 -12.15 11.22
C ASN A 127 -13.29 -12.19 9.83
N ASP A 128 -12.54 -13.26 9.56
CA ASP A 128 -11.90 -13.46 8.25
C ASP A 128 -12.94 -13.44 7.13
N ARG A 129 -12.66 -12.67 6.10
CA ARG A 129 -13.44 -12.56 4.88
C ARG A 129 -12.52 -12.28 3.69
N PHE A 130 -13.07 -12.26 2.50
CA PHE A 130 -12.33 -11.89 1.31
C PHE A 130 -12.06 -10.37 1.31
N LEU A 131 -10.79 -9.98 1.47
CA LEU A 131 -10.36 -8.59 1.64
C LEU A 131 -9.96 -7.89 0.32
N TYR A 132 -9.79 -8.65 -0.76
CA TYR A 132 -9.33 -8.10 -2.04
C TYR A 132 -10.20 -6.95 -2.58
N PRO A 133 -11.54 -7.00 -2.54
CA PRO A 133 -12.37 -5.89 -3.02
C PRO A 133 -12.12 -4.58 -2.28
N ASP A 134 -11.84 -4.64 -0.98
CA ASP A 134 -11.53 -3.45 -0.18
C ASP A 134 -10.15 -2.87 -0.55
N ILE A 135 -9.17 -3.76 -0.77
CA ILE A 135 -7.83 -3.34 -1.24
C ILE A 135 -7.93 -2.66 -2.60
N GLU A 136 -8.70 -3.22 -3.55
CA GLU A 136 -8.94 -2.61 -4.87
C GLU A 136 -9.63 -1.24 -4.75
N TYR A 137 -10.63 -1.12 -3.88
CA TYR A 137 -11.30 0.15 -3.65
C TYR A 137 -10.32 1.23 -3.16
N ILE A 138 -9.47 0.91 -2.18
CA ILE A 138 -8.46 1.84 -1.67
C ILE A 138 -7.40 2.12 -2.73
N PHE A 139 -6.94 1.10 -3.46
CA PHE A 139 -5.98 1.26 -4.55
C PHE A 139 -6.48 2.28 -5.59
N ASP A 140 -7.75 2.21 -5.99
CA ASP A 140 -8.34 3.18 -6.91
C ASP A 140 -8.34 4.60 -6.32
N ARG A 141 -8.64 4.76 -5.02
CA ARG A 141 -8.62 6.06 -4.32
C ARG A 141 -7.21 6.63 -4.11
N VAL A 142 -6.21 5.76 -4.01
CA VAL A 142 -4.78 6.17 -4.03
C VAL A 142 -4.38 6.62 -5.43
N ARG A 143 -4.80 5.88 -6.46
CA ARG A 143 -4.43 6.16 -7.85
C ARG A 143 -5.06 7.45 -8.40
N ASP A 144 -6.30 7.73 -8.04
CA ASP A 144 -7.05 8.90 -8.49
C ASP A 144 -6.89 10.14 -7.59
N CYS A 145 -6.01 10.06 -6.58
CA CYS A 145 -5.71 11.11 -5.61
C CYS A 145 -6.87 11.49 -4.67
N THR A 146 -8.01 10.79 -4.68
CA THR A 146 -9.17 11.11 -3.84
C THR A 146 -8.80 11.27 -2.35
N LEU A 147 -7.91 10.41 -1.82
CA LEU A 147 -7.52 10.49 -0.41
C LEU A 147 -6.65 11.70 -0.12
N THR A 148 -5.81 12.10 -1.07
CA THR A 148 -4.99 13.32 -0.98
C THR A 148 -5.89 14.55 -0.98
N ASP A 149 -6.83 14.63 -1.93
CA ASP A 149 -7.79 15.73 -2.04
C ASP A 149 -8.58 15.91 -0.74
N LEU A 150 -9.06 14.82 -0.13
CA LEU A 150 -9.76 14.86 1.17
C LEU A 150 -8.90 15.44 2.30
N VAL A 151 -7.61 15.15 2.31
CA VAL A 151 -6.67 15.72 3.30
C VAL A 151 -6.44 17.19 3.02
N GLU A 152 -6.20 17.58 1.76
CA GLU A 152 -5.94 18.97 1.35
C GLU A 152 -7.15 19.89 1.58
N GLU A 153 -8.37 19.38 1.44
CA GLU A 153 -9.59 20.11 1.81
C GLU A 153 -9.61 20.51 3.29
N GLU A 154 -8.95 19.74 4.17
CA GLU A 154 -8.95 19.98 5.60
C GLU A 154 -7.77 20.85 6.07
N ILE A 155 -6.59 20.64 5.49
CA ILE A 155 -5.34 21.29 5.97
C ILE A 155 -4.70 22.23 4.96
N GLY A 156 -5.25 22.36 3.75
CA GLY A 156 -4.66 23.11 2.63
C GLY A 156 -3.71 22.26 1.79
N GLU A 157 -3.24 22.83 0.68
CA GLU A 157 -2.36 22.18 -0.29
C GLU A 157 -1.09 21.63 0.37
N LEU A 158 -0.76 20.36 0.07
CA LEU A 158 0.46 19.70 0.54
C LEU A 158 1.65 20.18 -0.31
N ALA A 159 2.65 20.76 0.34
CA ALA A 159 3.91 21.12 -0.30
C ALA A 159 4.83 19.89 -0.43
N PHE A 160 5.18 19.50 -1.65
CA PHE A 160 6.13 18.43 -1.96
C PHE A 160 7.40 18.98 -2.59
#